data_e06369465d77e77720daf3f5ecd4a5f3
#
_entry.id   e06369465d77e77720daf3f5ecd4a5f3
#
_cell.length_a   1.000
_cell.length_b   1.000
_cell.length_c   1.000
_cell.angle_alpha   90.00
_cell.angle_beta   90.00
_cell.angle_gamma   90.00
#
_symmetry.space_group_name_H-M   'P 1'
#
loop_
_entity.id
_entity.type
_entity.pdbx_description
1 polymer ?
#
loop_
_entity_poly.entity_id
_entity_poly.type
_entity_poly.pdbx_seq_one_letter_code
_entity_poly.pdbx_strand_id
1 'polypeptide(L)'
;DNITDTGSAIRMTSYATSGSDGEYLFYHDGDGYMDVGTSRTVRISYDVTYTRKHLNASSGEVDWDDIPNNWDTWPQNWDDWTDEETNFGDVDVVVYAAASADNITYGTYQAANGEVVGRYIKFKAVLSNSGANVTPLITALSATVEY
;
A
#
# COMPACT_ATOMS: atom_id res chain seq x y z
N ASP A 1 5.50 5.38 9.01
CA ASP A 1 5.45 4.16 8.61
C ASP A 1 4.28 3.24 8.81
N ASN A 2 3.60 2.86 9.76
CA ASN A 2 2.37 2.05 9.85
C ASN A 2 2.25 0.91 8.80
N ILE A 3 3.35 0.18 8.55
CA ILE A 3 3.40 -0.89 7.56
C ILE A 3 3.98 -2.17 8.18
N THR A 4 3.40 -3.30 7.81
CA THR A 4 3.94 -4.64 8.05
C THR A 4 4.25 -5.28 6.70
N ASP A 5 5.51 -5.66 6.49
CA ASP A 5 5.95 -6.49 5.38
C ASP A 5 6.25 -7.90 5.92
N THR A 6 5.55 -8.89 5.39
CA THR A 6 5.71 -10.30 5.76
C THR A 6 6.66 -11.06 4.84
N GLY A 7 7.24 -10.38 3.83
CA GLY A 7 8.02 -11.00 2.76
C GLY A 7 7.16 -11.62 1.66
N SER A 8 5.89 -11.86 1.90
CA SER A 8 4.93 -12.35 0.90
C SER A 8 3.79 -11.37 0.63
N ALA A 9 3.57 -10.41 1.52
CA ALA A 9 2.57 -9.38 1.37
C ALA A 9 2.88 -8.15 2.22
N ILE A 10 2.40 -6.99 1.78
CA ILE A 10 2.54 -5.70 2.47
C ILE A 10 1.15 -5.20 2.86
N ARG A 11 0.99 -4.78 4.11
CA ARG A 11 -0.27 -4.22 4.63
C ARG A 11 -0.01 -3.15 5.68
N MET A 12 -1.03 -2.38 6.05
CA MET A 12 -0.94 -1.50 7.20
C MET A 12 -0.85 -2.30 8.50
N THR A 13 -0.05 -1.82 9.44
CA THR A 13 0.08 -2.41 10.78
C THR A 13 -1.10 -2.03 11.68
N SER A 14 -1.57 -0.79 11.59
CA SER A 14 -2.69 -0.25 12.35
C SER A 14 -3.73 0.33 11.40
N TYR A 15 -4.92 -0.20 11.39
CA TYR A 15 -6.01 0.10 10.47
C TYR A 15 -7.40 0.02 11.14
N ALA A 16 -7.44 0.00 12.46
CA ALA A 16 -8.68 -0.07 13.22
C ALA A 16 -9.59 1.16 13.04
N THR A 17 -9.03 2.24 12.51
CA THR A 17 -9.72 3.51 12.29
C THR A 17 -9.87 3.79 10.80
N SER A 18 -11.04 4.29 10.40
CA SER A 18 -11.23 4.85 9.06
C SER A 18 -10.29 6.02 8.79
N GLY A 19 -9.76 6.11 7.58
CA GLY A 19 -8.79 7.14 7.21
C GLY A 19 -7.38 6.89 7.72
N SER A 20 -7.05 5.64 8.09
CA SER A 20 -5.67 5.22 8.36
C SER A 20 -4.87 5.20 7.06
N ASP A 21 -3.60 5.55 7.16
CA ASP A 21 -2.64 5.45 6.09
C ASP A 21 -1.32 4.82 6.53
N GLY A 22 -0.54 4.37 5.57
CA GLY A 22 0.79 3.84 5.79
C GLY A 22 1.65 4.04 4.54
N GLU A 23 2.93 4.29 4.74
CA GLU A 23 3.90 4.48 3.66
C GLU A 23 4.91 3.33 3.63
N TYR A 24 5.04 2.68 2.49
CA TYR A 24 6.04 1.67 2.21
C TYR A 24 7.05 2.19 1.19
N LEU A 25 8.30 2.30 1.63
CA LEU A 25 9.42 2.64 0.76
C LEU A 25 9.93 1.36 0.13
N PHE A 26 9.93 1.28 -1.18
CA PHE A 26 10.49 0.14 -1.90
C PHE A 26 11.64 0.58 -2.79
N TYR A 27 12.64 -0.30 -2.91
CA TYR A 27 13.95 0.03 -3.40
C TYR A 27 14.37 -0.95 -4.50
N HIS A 28 15.20 -0.46 -5.38
CA HIS A 28 15.92 -1.30 -6.33
C HIS A 28 17.25 -1.75 -5.69
N ASP A 29 17.49 -3.05 -5.66
CA ASP A 29 18.74 -3.69 -5.21
C ASP A 29 19.25 -3.30 -3.80
N GLY A 30 18.38 -2.83 -2.92
CA GLY A 30 18.74 -2.53 -1.54
C GLY A 30 19.37 -1.15 -1.30
N ASP A 31 19.68 -0.39 -2.35
CA ASP A 31 20.35 0.91 -2.24
C ASP A 31 19.41 2.07 -1.87
N GLY A 32 18.11 1.83 -1.86
CA GLY A 32 17.13 2.86 -1.52
C GLY A 32 16.80 3.80 -2.67
N TYR A 33 17.37 3.61 -3.84
CA TYR A 33 17.13 4.39 -5.06
C TYR A 33 17.51 3.58 -6.31
N MET A 34 16.95 3.99 -7.45
CA MET A 34 17.43 3.55 -8.76
C MET A 34 18.34 4.62 -9.35
N ASP A 35 19.56 4.25 -9.80
CA ASP A 35 20.50 5.13 -10.51
C ASP A 35 20.38 4.91 -12.02
N VAL A 36 19.95 5.93 -12.76
CA VAL A 36 19.87 5.90 -14.22
C VAL A 36 21.14 6.44 -14.92
N GLY A 37 22.23 6.57 -14.16
CA GLY A 37 23.58 6.91 -14.64
C GLY A 37 23.82 8.41 -14.81
N THR A 38 22.92 9.16 -15.43
CA THR A 38 23.01 10.60 -15.65
C THR A 38 21.68 11.27 -15.38
N SER A 39 21.71 12.54 -14.97
CA SER A 39 20.46 13.30 -14.81
C SER A 39 19.80 13.50 -16.17
N ARG A 40 18.57 13.02 -16.31
CA ARG A 40 17.77 13.07 -17.52
C ARG A 40 16.28 13.01 -17.21
N THR A 41 15.46 13.29 -18.21
CA THR A 41 14.03 13.00 -18.13
C THR A 41 13.84 11.50 -18.25
N VAL A 42 13.12 10.91 -17.31
CA VAL A 42 12.76 9.50 -17.30
C VAL A 42 11.24 9.36 -17.19
N ARG A 43 10.70 8.37 -17.89
CA ARG A 43 9.31 8.01 -17.78
C ARG A 43 9.14 6.92 -16.73
N ILE A 44 8.19 7.12 -15.84
CA ILE A 44 7.91 6.20 -14.74
C ILE A 44 6.52 5.60 -14.91
N SER A 45 6.44 4.31 -14.72
CA SER A 45 5.19 3.57 -14.58
C SER A 45 5.29 2.59 -13.42
N TYR A 46 4.15 2.13 -12.90
CA TYR A 46 4.11 1.12 -11.85
C TYR A 46 2.97 0.14 -12.10
N ASP A 47 3.12 -1.02 -11.50
CA ASP A 47 2.09 -2.04 -11.43
C ASP A 47 1.94 -2.51 -9.99
N VAL A 48 0.72 -2.56 -9.51
CA VAL A 48 0.40 -3.02 -8.15
C VAL A 48 -0.81 -3.94 -8.17
N THR A 49 -0.65 -5.09 -7.53
CA THR A 49 -1.75 -6.02 -7.30
C THR A 49 -2.04 -6.06 -5.81
N TYR A 50 -3.26 -5.71 -5.43
CA TYR A 50 -3.69 -5.76 -4.06
C TYR A 50 -5.15 -6.19 -3.94
N THR A 51 -5.50 -6.69 -2.78
CA THR A 51 -6.86 -7.05 -2.39
C THR A 51 -7.23 -6.29 -1.12
N ARG A 52 -8.51 -6.15 -0.86
CA ARG A 52 -9.02 -5.65 0.41
C ARG A 52 -9.02 -6.81 1.40
N LYS A 53 -8.44 -6.61 2.58
CA LYS A 53 -8.45 -7.54 3.67
C LYS A 53 -9.19 -6.97 4.86
N HIS A 54 -10.19 -7.70 5.33
CA HIS A 54 -10.89 -7.40 6.56
C HIS A 54 -10.14 -8.00 7.73
N LEU A 55 -10.09 -7.27 8.82
CA LEU A 55 -9.37 -7.67 10.00
C LEU A 55 -10.24 -7.41 11.21
N ASN A 56 -10.34 -8.38 12.12
CA ASN A 56 -10.99 -8.12 13.39
C ASN A 56 -10.05 -7.34 14.32
N ALA A 57 -10.60 -6.59 15.27
CA ALA A 57 -9.86 -5.72 16.17
C ALA A 57 -8.90 -6.48 17.11
N SER A 58 -9.02 -7.79 17.24
CA SER A 58 -8.26 -8.58 18.19
C SER A 58 -7.25 -9.55 17.58
N SER A 59 -7.44 -10.03 16.35
CA SER A 59 -6.57 -11.06 15.76
C SER A 59 -5.98 -10.71 14.39
N GLY A 60 -6.45 -9.66 13.77
CA GLY A 60 -5.92 -9.21 12.48
C GLY A 60 -6.59 -9.81 11.26
N GLU A 61 -7.03 -11.02 11.27
CA GLU A 61 -7.76 -11.66 10.17
C GLU A 61 -9.07 -12.25 10.67
N VAL A 62 -10.14 -12.04 9.92
CA VAL A 62 -11.37 -12.81 10.13
C VAL A 62 -11.27 -14.06 9.25
N ASP A 63 -10.87 -15.16 9.86
CA ASP A 63 -11.08 -16.49 9.30
C ASP A 63 -12.33 -17.09 9.95
N TRP A 64 -12.91 -18.11 9.33
CA TRP A 64 -14.05 -18.84 9.88
C TRP A 64 -13.78 -19.39 11.30
N ASP A 65 -12.52 -19.72 11.60
CA ASP A 65 -12.08 -20.23 12.89
C ASP A 65 -11.97 -19.13 13.96
N ASP A 66 -11.91 -17.85 13.55
CA ASP A 66 -11.82 -16.68 14.44
C ASP A 66 -13.19 -16.12 14.84
N ILE A 67 -14.27 -16.63 14.27
CA ILE A 67 -15.62 -16.22 14.65
C ILE A 67 -15.91 -16.74 16.05
N PRO A 68 -16.18 -15.86 17.02
CA PRO A 68 -16.50 -16.30 18.38
C PRO A 68 -17.69 -17.26 18.35
N ASN A 69 -17.65 -18.32 19.16
CA ASN A 69 -18.70 -19.35 19.25
C ASN A 69 -20.10 -18.82 19.61
N ASN A 70 -20.23 -17.52 19.79
CA ASN A 70 -21.49 -16.87 20.09
C ASN A 70 -21.94 -16.00 18.93
N TRP A 71 -22.61 -16.61 17.99
CA TRP A 71 -23.20 -16.00 16.80
C TRP A 71 -24.18 -14.86 17.11
N ASP A 72 -24.81 -14.87 18.29
CA ASP A 72 -25.78 -13.88 18.72
C ASP A 72 -25.15 -12.53 19.11
N THR A 73 -23.85 -12.50 19.32
CA THR A 73 -23.09 -11.30 19.68
C THR A 73 -22.23 -10.74 18.58
N TRP A 74 -22.23 -11.40 17.41
CA TRP A 74 -21.53 -10.87 16.24
C TRP A 74 -22.24 -9.61 15.73
N PRO A 75 -21.55 -8.48 15.57
CA PRO A 75 -22.20 -7.20 15.25
C PRO A 75 -22.77 -7.11 13.82
N GLN A 76 -22.66 -8.18 13.04
CA GLN A 76 -23.13 -8.23 11.66
C GLN A 76 -24.07 -9.40 11.44
N ASN A 77 -25.17 -9.13 10.74
CA ASN A 77 -26.08 -10.18 10.29
C ASN A 77 -25.45 -11.02 9.19
N TRP A 78 -25.84 -12.28 9.09
CA TRP A 78 -25.45 -13.18 7.99
C TRP A 78 -25.79 -12.65 6.60
N ASP A 79 -26.85 -11.88 6.50
CA ASP A 79 -27.27 -11.25 5.25
C ASP A 79 -26.34 -10.12 4.80
N ASP A 80 -25.54 -9.56 5.74
CA ASP A 80 -24.58 -8.50 5.46
C ASP A 80 -23.25 -9.02 4.87
N TRP A 81 -23.02 -10.34 4.93
CA TRP A 81 -21.82 -10.97 4.38
C TRP A 81 -21.78 -11.02 2.86
N THR A 82 -22.94 -10.91 2.22
CA THR A 82 -23.03 -10.84 0.76
C THR A 82 -22.72 -9.45 0.22
N ASP A 83 -22.62 -8.45 1.09
CA ASP A 83 -22.40 -7.05 0.74
C ASP A 83 -21.08 -6.53 1.34
N GLU A 84 -20.05 -7.37 1.33
CA GLU A 84 -18.70 -7.06 1.83
C GLU A 84 -18.14 -5.75 1.26
N GLU A 85 -18.55 -5.34 0.08
CA GLU A 85 -18.06 -4.15 -0.58
C GLU A 85 -18.61 -2.84 -0.01
N THR A 86 -19.78 -2.85 0.62
CA THR A 86 -20.44 -1.61 1.05
C THR A 86 -20.26 -1.27 2.52
N ASN A 87 -20.05 -2.27 3.38
CA ASN A 87 -20.07 -2.07 4.84
C ASN A 87 -18.71 -1.76 5.47
N PHE A 88 -17.61 -2.04 4.77
CA PHE A 88 -16.26 -1.95 5.36
C PHE A 88 -15.41 -0.81 4.79
N GLY A 89 -15.92 -0.07 3.82
CA GLY A 89 -15.18 0.99 3.15
C GLY A 89 -14.17 0.46 2.13
N ASP A 90 -13.56 1.37 1.42
CA ASP A 90 -12.58 1.08 0.37
C ASP A 90 -11.17 1.12 0.90
N VAL A 91 -10.29 0.48 0.16
CA VAL A 91 -8.84 0.56 0.33
C VAL A 91 -8.21 1.04 -0.98
N ASP A 92 -7.10 1.75 -0.87
CA ASP A 92 -6.38 2.26 -2.03
C ASP A 92 -4.87 2.13 -1.85
N VAL A 93 -4.17 1.98 -2.96
CA VAL A 93 -2.71 1.97 -3.03
C VAL A 93 -2.26 2.89 -4.15
N VAL A 94 -1.56 3.96 -3.78
CA VAL A 94 -1.00 4.92 -4.74
C VAL A 94 0.50 4.89 -4.66
N VAL A 95 1.16 4.75 -5.81
CA VAL A 95 2.62 4.77 -5.90
C VAL A 95 3.10 6.16 -6.31
N TYR A 96 4.10 6.63 -5.61
CA TYR A 96 4.76 7.92 -5.84
C TYR A 96 6.24 7.73 -6.13
N ALA A 97 6.80 8.67 -6.85
CA ALA A 97 8.23 8.75 -7.13
C ALA A 97 8.78 10.15 -6.83
N ALA A 98 10.03 10.19 -6.41
CA ALA A 98 10.81 11.42 -6.29
C ALA A 98 12.17 11.22 -6.95
N ALA A 99 12.66 12.27 -7.61
CA ALA A 99 13.93 12.26 -8.32
C ALA A 99 14.94 13.23 -7.70
N SER A 100 16.21 12.90 -7.86
CA SER A 100 17.36 13.71 -7.44
C SER A 100 18.46 13.68 -8.51
N ALA A 101 19.21 14.76 -8.60
CA ALA A 101 20.41 14.80 -9.44
C ALA A 101 21.66 14.31 -8.69
N ASP A 102 21.71 14.43 -7.37
CA ASP A 102 22.90 14.27 -6.52
C ASP A 102 22.77 13.18 -5.45
N ASN A 103 21.62 12.49 -5.38
CA ASN A 103 21.24 11.53 -4.33
C ASN A 103 21.15 12.11 -2.90
N ILE A 104 21.13 13.41 -2.77
CA ILE A 104 21.06 14.12 -1.47
C ILE A 104 19.74 14.87 -1.37
N THR A 105 19.45 15.71 -2.36
CA THR A 105 18.25 16.53 -2.41
C THR A 105 17.24 15.93 -3.38
N TYR A 106 16.17 15.38 -2.84
CA TYR A 106 15.07 14.84 -3.64
C TYR A 106 13.96 15.89 -3.80
N GLY A 107 13.40 15.93 -4.99
CA GLY A 107 12.20 16.70 -5.26
C GLY A 107 10.97 16.17 -4.51
N THR A 108 9.85 16.85 -4.66
CA THR A 108 8.57 16.41 -4.09
C THR A 108 8.15 15.09 -4.74
N TYR A 109 7.61 14.18 -3.93
CA TYR A 109 6.99 12.97 -4.44
C TYR A 109 5.78 13.30 -5.33
N GLN A 110 5.74 12.71 -6.52
CA GLN A 110 4.66 12.83 -7.50
C GLN A 110 4.14 11.44 -7.84
N ALA A 111 2.90 11.35 -8.33
CA ALA A 111 2.34 10.07 -8.79
C ALA A 111 3.28 9.41 -9.81
N ALA A 112 3.56 8.12 -9.64
CA ALA A 112 4.55 7.38 -10.42
C ALA A 112 4.00 6.91 -11.79
N ASN A 113 3.29 7.77 -12.51
CA ASN A 113 2.66 7.50 -13.80
C ASN A 113 2.97 8.58 -14.86
N GLY A 114 4.11 9.21 -14.79
CA GLY A 114 4.50 10.31 -15.67
C GLY A 114 6.00 10.43 -15.85
N GLU A 115 6.48 11.64 -16.05
CA GLU A 115 7.88 11.94 -16.24
C GLU A 115 8.47 12.65 -15.02
N VAL A 116 9.69 12.30 -14.69
CA VAL A 116 10.50 13.01 -13.68
C VAL A 116 11.89 13.29 -14.26
N VAL A 117 12.57 14.30 -13.72
CA VAL A 117 13.92 14.67 -14.14
C VAL A 117 14.89 14.42 -12.99
N GLY A 118 15.86 13.57 -13.20
CA GLY A 118 16.89 13.27 -12.21
C GLY A 118 17.79 12.11 -12.64
N ARG A 119 18.75 11.79 -11.80
CA ARG A 119 19.59 10.62 -11.91
C ARG A 119 19.17 9.51 -10.94
N TYR A 120 18.78 9.90 -9.73
CA TYR A 120 18.42 8.97 -8.66
C TYR A 120 16.92 9.04 -8.43
N ILE A 121 16.25 7.91 -8.48
CA ILE A 121 14.79 7.79 -8.36
C ILE A 121 14.44 6.96 -7.13
N LYS A 122 13.57 7.49 -6.28
CA LYS A 122 13.00 6.78 -5.13
C LYS A 122 11.51 6.56 -5.32
N PHE A 123 11.01 5.47 -4.79
CA PHE A 123 9.60 5.12 -4.85
C PHE A 123 9.01 4.93 -3.46
N LYS A 124 7.74 5.26 -3.30
CA LYS A 124 6.93 4.87 -2.15
C LYS A 124 5.53 4.48 -2.57
N ALA A 125 4.96 3.47 -1.93
CA ALA A 125 3.56 3.15 -1.99
C ALA A 125 2.86 3.71 -0.74
N VAL A 126 1.75 4.39 -0.93
CA VAL A 126 0.88 4.86 0.15
C VAL A 126 -0.36 3.99 0.15
N LEU A 127 -0.57 3.31 1.26
CA LEU A 127 -1.74 2.47 1.51
C LEU A 127 -2.72 3.28 2.34
N SER A 128 -4.00 3.24 2.00
CA SER A 128 -5.03 3.95 2.76
C SER A 128 -6.32 3.16 2.85
N ASN A 129 -7.16 3.49 3.83
CA ASN A 129 -8.50 2.96 3.97
C ASN A 129 -9.52 4.07 4.19
N SER A 130 -10.76 3.85 3.76
CA SER A 130 -11.92 4.71 4.05
C SER A 130 -12.84 4.11 5.10
N GLY A 131 -12.62 2.87 5.52
CA GLY A 131 -13.38 2.16 6.54
C GLY A 131 -12.50 1.62 7.65
N ALA A 132 -13.09 1.37 8.82
CA ALA A 132 -12.41 0.75 9.95
C ALA A 132 -12.16 -0.74 9.70
N ASN A 133 -11.09 -1.27 10.26
CA ASN A 133 -10.72 -2.70 10.22
C ASN A 133 -10.51 -3.27 8.81
N VAL A 134 -10.14 -2.43 7.85
CA VAL A 134 -9.76 -2.86 6.50
C VAL A 134 -8.39 -2.31 6.13
N THR A 135 -7.64 -3.09 5.40
CA THR A 135 -6.33 -2.70 4.86
C THR A 135 -6.16 -3.24 3.45
N PRO A 136 -5.47 -2.51 2.55
CA PRO A 136 -4.99 -3.12 1.33
C PRO A 136 -3.93 -4.18 1.68
N LEU A 137 -4.00 -5.32 1.02
CA LEU A 137 -3.01 -6.38 1.06
C LEU A 137 -2.33 -6.44 -0.31
N ILE A 138 -1.13 -5.88 -0.40
CA ILE A 138 -0.35 -5.86 -1.64
C ILE A 138 0.36 -7.20 -1.77
N THR A 139 0.14 -7.91 -2.87
CA THR A 139 0.79 -9.18 -3.20
C THR A 139 1.80 -9.07 -4.32
N ALA A 140 1.74 -8.00 -5.11
CA ALA A 140 2.76 -7.67 -6.10
C ALA A 140 2.88 -6.14 -6.23
N LEU A 141 4.11 -5.66 -6.31
CA LEU A 141 4.43 -4.23 -6.47
C LEU A 141 5.70 -4.12 -7.30
N SER A 142 5.62 -3.38 -8.37
CA SER A 142 6.77 -3.07 -9.22
C SER A 142 6.72 -1.65 -9.75
N ALA A 143 7.88 -1.08 -10.05
CA ALA A 143 8.01 0.17 -10.77
C ALA A 143 9.00 0.02 -11.92
N THR A 144 8.71 0.68 -13.02
CA THR A 144 9.53 0.68 -14.23
C THR A 144 9.98 2.09 -14.56
N VAL A 145 11.26 2.24 -14.88
CA VAL A 145 11.85 3.50 -15.30
C VAL A 145 12.40 3.32 -16.72
N GLU A 146 11.89 4.10 -17.64
CA GLU A 146 12.31 4.12 -19.05
C GLU A 146 13.11 5.40 -19.35
N TYR A 147 14.26 5.24 -19.98
CA TYR A 147 15.17 6.35 -20.29
C TYR A 147 16.02 6.11 -21.54
#